data_7665ccee5c312d6a00d7f2fa06d49799
#
_entry.id   7665ccee5c312d6a00d7f2fa06d49799
#
_cell.length_a   1.000
_cell.length_b   1.000
_cell.length_c   1.000
_cell.angle_alpha   90.00
_cell.angle_beta   90.00
_cell.angle_gamma   90.00
#
_symmetry.space_group_name_H-M   'P 1'
#
loop_
_entity.id
_entity.type
_entity.pdbx_description
1 polymer ?
#
loop_
_entity_poly.entity_id
_entity_poly.type
_entity_poly.pdbx_seq_one_letter_code
_entity_poly.pdbx_strand_id
1 'polypeptide(L)'
;MCGVLAALMPSGVWGQAKVASAQAQAAASPEPAWETELHRRHDELVKRNGPGTDVALRERLLGMRDRDQEARGLAHGQPKGAGKLEMATNMAEIDAALTRELKSIVTEKGWPTIALVGIEASNGAMLMLTHSPDHEWQRSLLTQLEGLADTGKIDGSSLALVIDKELVSEGKLQRYGTQFKMLDGEMAMIGVEDPAGLDARRAKVFLSPMEAYKQRLASMYHLKVSPKIVSPGNPGK
;
A
#
# COMPACT_ATOMS: atom_id res chain seq x y z
N MET A 1 15.20 13.34 -12.91
CA MET A 1 14.67 12.14 -12.28
C MET A 1 13.28 12.44 -11.74
N CYS A 2 12.24 12.02 -12.45
CA CYS A 2 10.85 12.17 -11.98
C CYS A 2 10.53 10.95 -11.10
N GLY A 3 10.67 11.11 -9.79
CA GLY A 3 10.25 10.07 -8.85
C GLY A 3 8.74 9.86 -8.90
N VAL A 4 8.29 8.67 -9.20
CA VAL A 4 6.90 8.26 -9.00
C VAL A 4 6.75 7.96 -7.51
N LEU A 5 5.93 8.74 -6.81
CA LEU A 5 5.56 8.50 -5.42
C LEU A 5 4.51 7.38 -5.39
N ALA A 6 4.92 6.16 -5.04
CA ALA A 6 3.98 5.14 -4.61
C ALA A 6 3.49 5.53 -3.22
N ALA A 7 2.21 5.82 -3.10
CA ALA A 7 1.61 6.15 -1.82
C ALA A 7 1.49 4.88 -0.98
N LEU A 8 2.41 4.75 -0.04
CA LEU A 8 2.44 3.68 0.94
C LEU A 8 1.18 3.72 1.80
N MET A 9 0.40 2.65 1.77
CA MET A 9 -0.62 2.41 2.78
C MET A 9 0.11 1.80 3.98
N PRO A 10 0.17 2.46 5.16
CA PRO A 10 0.62 1.79 6.36
C PRO A 10 -0.42 0.76 6.75
N SER A 11 -0.07 -0.52 6.64
CA SER A 11 -0.87 -1.67 7.05
C SER A 11 -1.08 -1.77 8.57
N GLY A 12 -0.77 -0.73 9.32
CA GLY A 12 -0.67 -0.78 10.78
C GLY A 12 -1.54 0.18 11.56
N VAL A 13 -2.50 0.89 10.97
CA VAL A 13 -3.30 1.87 11.74
C VAL A 13 -4.58 1.28 12.37
N TRP A 14 -4.82 -0.01 12.19
CA TRP A 14 -6.07 -0.64 12.63
C TRP A 14 -6.10 -1.12 14.08
N GLY A 15 -5.04 -0.96 14.85
CA GLY A 15 -4.96 -1.66 16.13
C GLY A 15 -4.33 -0.96 17.31
N GLN A 16 -4.37 0.38 17.49
CA GLN A 16 -4.06 0.96 18.81
C GLN A 16 -4.63 2.38 18.98
N ALA A 17 -5.88 2.47 19.37
CA ALA A 17 -6.43 3.65 20.02
C ALA A 17 -7.29 3.22 21.19
N LYS A 18 -6.68 2.64 22.21
CA LYS A 18 -7.27 2.51 23.56
C LYS A 18 -6.21 2.77 24.62
N VAL A 19 -5.82 4.03 24.78
CA VAL A 19 -5.50 4.57 26.10
C VAL A 19 -6.12 5.96 26.15
N ALA A 20 -7.28 6.05 26.74
CA ALA A 20 -7.99 7.28 26.96
C ALA A 20 -7.33 8.06 28.10
N SER A 21 -6.99 9.31 27.85
CA SER A 21 -7.08 10.35 28.89
C SER A 21 -8.43 11.06 28.69
N ALA A 22 -9.26 11.00 29.71
CA ALA A 22 -10.52 11.70 29.79
C ALA A 22 -10.28 13.20 29.92
N GLN A 23 -10.23 13.92 28.80
CA GLN A 23 -10.42 15.37 28.75
C GLN A 23 -10.71 15.77 27.29
N ALA A 24 -11.85 16.42 27.10
CA ALA A 24 -12.41 16.95 25.86
C ALA A 24 -13.09 15.92 24.94
N GLN A 25 -14.32 15.51 25.27
CA GLN A 25 -15.33 15.07 24.34
C GLN A 25 -15.80 16.27 23.48
N ALA A 26 -15.01 16.69 22.52
CA ALA A 26 -15.56 17.25 21.31
C ALA A 26 -16.26 16.07 20.63
N ALA A 27 -17.57 16.16 20.37
CA ALA A 27 -18.32 15.12 19.70
C ALA A 27 -17.61 14.76 18.40
N ALA A 28 -16.95 13.61 18.37
CA ALA A 28 -16.31 13.11 17.16
C ALA A 28 -17.40 12.95 16.10
N SER A 29 -17.22 13.58 14.96
CA SER A 29 -18.13 13.37 13.83
C SER A 29 -18.26 11.85 13.60
N PRO A 30 -19.46 11.33 13.31
CA PRO A 30 -19.65 9.92 13.11
C PRO A 30 -18.72 9.44 11.99
N GLU A 31 -18.12 8.26 12.19
CA GLU A 31 -17.25 7.63 11.19
C GLU A 31 -18.00 7.53 9.86
N PRO A 32 -17.38 7.92 8.72
CA PRO A 32 -18.01 7.81 7.41
C PRO A 32 -18.43 6.36 7.11
N ALA A 33 -19.60 6.17 6.49
CA ALA A 33 -20.14 4.84 6.20
C ALA A 33 -19.17 3.94 5.39
N TRP A 34 -18.38 4.53 4.49
CA TRP A 34 -17.37 3.80 3.72
C TRP A 34 -16.23 3.27 4.62
N GLU A 35 -15.87 3.98 5.68
CA GLU A 35 -14.81 3.59 6.61
C GLU A 35 -15.27 2.45 7.50
N THR A 36 -16.49 2.55 8.06
CA THR A 36 -17.15 1.46 8.80
C THR A 36 -17.23 0.18 7.95
N GLU A 37 -17.61 0.30 6.67
CA GLU A 37 -17.68 -0.85 5.77
C GLU A 37 -16.30 -1.45 5.46
N LEU A 38 -15.26 -0.64 5.29
CA LEU A 38 -13.89 -1.13 5.12
C LEU A 38 -13.40 -1.89 6.36
N HIS A 39 -13.66 -1.34 7.56
CA HIS A 39 -13.35 -2.01 8.83
C HIS A 39 -14.03 -3.38 8.92
N ARG A 40 -15.35 -3.42 8.69
CA ARG A 40 -16.11 -4.66 8.73
C ARG A 40 -15.55 -5.73 7.78
N ARG A 41 -15.26 -5.33 6.53
CA ARG A 41 -14.71 -6.26 5.53
C ARG A 41 -13.30 -6.73 5.88
N HIS A 42 -12.46 -5.85 6.43
CA HIS A 42 -11.14 -6.21 6.94
C HIS A 42 -11.25 -7.25 8.07
N ASP A 43 -12.13 -7.01 9.04
CA ASP A 43 -12.33 -7.93 10.17
C ASP A 43 -12.84 -9.29 9.70
N GLU A 44 -13.74 -9.32 8.71
CA GLU A 44 -14.20 -10.56 8.07
C GLU A 44 -13.05 -11.30 7.37
N LEU A 45 -12.17 -10.57 6.68
CA LEU A 45 -10.99 -11.16 6.04
C LEU A 45 -10.06 -11.80 7.06
N VAL A 46 -9.77 -11.10 8.16
CA VAL A 46 -8.95 -11.60 9.28
C VAL A 46 -9.63 -12.83 9.93
N LYS A 47 -10.91 -12.72 10.25
CA LYS A 47 -11.65 -13.81 10.90
C LYS A 47 -11.68 -15.07 10.04
N ARG A 48 -11.88 -14.93 8.73
CA ARG A 48 -11.94 -16.07 7.81
C ARG A 48 -10.62 -16.81 7.67
N ASN A 49 -9.50 -16.07 7.63
CA ASN A 49 -8.18 -16.63 7.37
C ASN A 49 -7.41 -16.99 8.64
N GLY A 50 -7.76 -16.40 9.79
CA GLY A 50 -7.09 -16.62 11.06
C GLY A 50 -5.74 -15.88 11.19
N PRO A 51 -5.01 -16.16 12.29
CA PRO A 51 -3.78 -15.44 12.65
C PRO A 51 -2.54 -15.87 11.85
N GLY A 52 -2.67 -16.85 10.97
CA GLY A 52 -1.55 -17.47 10.25
C GLY A 52 -0.96 -18.69 10.98
N THR A 53 -0.55 -19.67 10.20
CA THR A 53 -0.07 -20.97 10.70
C THR A 53 1.45 -21.09 10.77
N ASP A 54 2.20 -20.35 9.93
CA ASP A 54 3.67 -20.33 9.92
C ASP A 54 4.20 -19.11 10.68
N VAL A 55 4.37 -19.29 12.00
CA VAL A 55 4.83 -18.22 12.91
C VAL A 55 6.22 -17.72 12.53
N ALA A 56 7.14 -18.62 12.18
CA ALA A 56 8.51 -18.24 11.84
C ALA A 56 8.56 -17.39 10.56
N LEU A 57 7.80 -17.77 9.54
CA LEU A 57 7.69 -17.00 8.31
C LEU A 57 7.01 -15.65 8.56
N ARG A 58 5.98 -15.61 9.40
CA ARG A 58 5.32 -14.35 9.81
C ARG A 58 6.32 -13.37 10.40
N GLU A 59 7.08 -13.79 11.43
CA GLU A 59 8.07 -12.93 12.09
C GLU A 59 9.16 -12.45 11.12
N ARG A 60 9.60 -13.33 10.22
CA ARG A 60 10.57 -12.97 9.17
C ARG A 60 10.03 -11.87 8.26
N LEU A 61 8.79 -12.01 7.76
CA LEU A 61 8.15 -11.02 6.88
C LEU A 61 7.89 -9.69 7.59
N LEU A 62 7.50 -9.72 8.88
CA LEU A 62 7.35 -8.50 9.68
C LEU A 62 8.70 -7.78 9.85
N GLY A 63 9.78 -8.50 10.14
CA GLY A 63 11.12 -7.92 10.20
C GLY A 63 11.61 -7.35 8.85
N MET A 64 11.23 -7.97 7.73
CA MET A 64 11.51 -7.45 6.39
C MET A 64 10.73 -6.14 6.14
N ARG A 65 9.45 -6.10 6.50
CA ARG A 65 8.60 -4.90 6.44
C ARG A 65 9.20 -3.76 7.26
N ASP A 66 9.63 -4.04 8.47
CA ASP A 66 10.18 -3.01 9.37
C ASP A 66 11.48 -2.43 8.80
N ARG A 67 12.36 -3.24 8.19
CA ARG A 67 13.56 -2.76 7.46
C ARG A 67 13.19 -1.88 6.27
N ASP A 68 12.18 -2.24 5.51
CA ASP A 68 11.65 -1.46 4.39
C ASP A 68 11.16 -0.10 4.86
N GLN A 69 10.32 -0.08 5.90
CA GLN A 69 9.73 1.15 6.44
C GLN A 69 10.78 2.05 7.09
N GLU A 70 11.72 1.48 7.83
CA GLU A 70 12.81 2.22 8.43
C GLU A 70 13.67 2.93 7.38
N ALA A 71 14.00 2.25 6.29
CA ALA A 71 14.75 2.82 5.18
C ALA A 71 14.04 4.02 4.53
N ARG A 72 12.70 4.06 4.61
CA ARG A 72 11.86 5.16 4.12
C ARG A 72 11.61 6.25 5.16
N GLY A 73 12.28 6.21 6.32
CA GLY A 73 12.10 7.19 7.40
C GLY A 73 10.81 7.02 8.19
N LEU A 74 10.20 5.83 8.11
CA LEU A 74 8.96 5.51 8.81
C LEU A 74 9.26 4.61 10.03
N ALA A 75 8.48 4.80 11.10
CA ALA A 75 8.43 3.88 12.23
C ALA A 75 6.98 3.41 12.39
N HIS A 76 6.73 2.12 12.28
CA HIS A 76 5.37 1.55 12.30
C HIS A 76 4.40 2.22 11.33
N GLY A 77 4.88 2.55 10.12
CA GLY A 77 4.09 3.22 9.08
C GLY A 77 3.84 4.71 9.30
N GLN A 78 4.46 5.33 10.32
CA GLN A 78 4.36 6.76 10.60
C GLN A 78 5.72 7.45 10.43
N PRO A 79 5.76 8.74 10.01
CA PRO A 79 7.00 9.50 9.96
C PRO A 79 7.73 9.49 11.32
N LYS A 80 9.05 9.28 11.32
CA LYS A 80 9.87 9.29 12.56
C LYS A 80 9.98 10.65 13.24
N GLY A 81 9.46 11.72 12.62
CA GLY A 81 9.52 13.09 13.17
C GLY A 81 8.59 14.06 12.46
N ALA A 82 8.50 15.28 12.98
CA ALA A 82 7.63 16.36 12.46
C ALA A 82 8.28 17.10 11.26
N GLY A 83 8.88 16.41 10.32
CA GLY A 83 9.59 17.02 9.20
C GLY A 83 9.47 16.20 7.91
N LYS A 84 10.30 16.57 6.93
CA LYS A 84 10.44 15.81 5.69
C LYS A 84 10.96 14.40 5.99
N LEU A 85 10.38 13.39 5.34
CA LEU A 85 10.85 12.00 5.46
C LEU A 85 12.34 11.90 5.07
N GLU A 86 13.17 11.39 5.97
CA GLU A 86 14.58 11.12 5.73
C GLU A 86 14.74 9.69 5.24
N MET A 87 14.84 9.53 3.93
CA MET A 87 15.05 8.23 3.30
C MET A 87 16.52 7.82 3.39
N ALA A 88 16.79 6.52 3.53
CA ALA A 88 18.14 5.98 3.50
C ALA A 88 18.83 6.28 2.16
N THR A 89 20.12 6.59 2.19
CA THR A 89 20.92 6.87 0.98
C THR A 89 21.12 5.65 0.09
N ASN A 90 21.06 4.44 0.66
CA ASN A 90 21.20 3.14 -0.02
C ASN A 90 19.87 2.42 -0.27
N MET A 91 18.79 3.19 -0.46
CA MET A 91 17.42 2.66 -0.66
C MET A 91 17.36 1.57 -1.74
N ALA A 92 18.00 1.79 -2.89
CA ALA A 92 17.98 0.83 -4.01
C ALA A 92 18.61 -0.52 -3.64
N GLU A 93 19.64 -0.51 -2.81
CA GLU A 93 20.31 -1.74 -2.33
C GLU A 93 19.39 -2.51 -1.35
N ILE A 94 18.69 -1.77 -0.48
CA ILE A 94 17.73 -2.34 0.47
C ILE A 94 16.56 -2.97 -0.29
N ASP A 95 15.96 -2.25 -1.24
CA ASP A 95 14.87 -2.75 -2.07
C ASP A 95 15.28 -4.01 -2.85
N ALA A 96 16.49 -4.02 -3.44
CA ALA A 96 17.02 -5.18 -4.14
C ALA A 96 17.27 -6.38 -3.19
N ALA A 97 17.75 -6.14 -1.97
CA ALA A 97 17.98 -7.20 -0.98
C ALA A 97 16.66 -7.80 -0.49
N LEU A 98 15.68 -6.98 -0.15
CA LEU A 98 14.34 -7.41 0.26
C LEU A 98 13.61 -8.16 -0.87
N THR A 99 13.79 -7.72 -2.13
CA THR A 99 13.26 -8.42 -3.29
C THR A 99 13.84 -9.83 -3.42
N ARG A 100 15.16 -10.00 -3.29
CA ARG A 100 15.79 -11.33 -3.33
C ARG A 100 15.27 -12.24 -2.22
N GLU A 101 15.13 -11.70 -1.01
CA GLU A 101 14.61 -12.45 0.13
C GLU A 101 13.17 -12.87 -0.09
N LEU A 102 12.30 -11.98 -0.60
CA LEU A 102 10.91 -12.30 -0.92
C LEU A 102 10.80 -13.34 -2.05
N LYS A 103 11.64 -13.23 -3.10
CA LYS A 103 11.69 -14.24 -4.17
C LYS A 103 12.03 -15.62 -3.64
N SER A 104 12.99 -15.74 -2.71
CA SER A 104 13.33 -17.02 -2.10
C SER A 104 12.14 -17.61 -1.33
N ILE A 105 11.43 -16.79 -0.56
CA ILE A 105 10.22 -17.21 0.17
C ILE A 105 9.14 -17.70 -0.80
N VAL A 106 8.87 -16.91 -1.86
CA VAL A 106 7.83 -17.25 -2.85
C VAL A 106 8.18 -18.54 -3.62
N THR A 107 9.45 -18.74 -3.93
CA THR A 107 9.93 -19.97 -4.60
C THR A 107 9.77 -21.20 -3.71
N GLU A 108 10.05 -21.05 -2.41
CA GLU A 108 10.03 -22.19 -1.45
C GLU A 108 8.62 -22.51 -0.97
N LYS A 109 7.80 -21.51 -0.68
CA LYS A 109 6.52 -21.64 0.04
C LYS A 109 5.30 -21.15 -0.73
N GLY A 110 5.49 -20.61 -1.92
CA GLY A 110 4.45 -19.87 -2.63
C GLY A 110 4.22 -18.47 -2.05
N TRP A 111 3.19 -17.77 -2.53
CA TRP A 111 2.86 -16.43 -2.03
C TRP A 111 2.39 -16.48 -0.57
N PRO A 112 2.91 -15.61 0.33
CA PRO A 112 2.53 -15.56 1.74
C PRO A 112 1.09 -15.07 1.92
N THR A 113 0.14 -16.00 1.93
CA THR A 113 -1.29 -15.71 2.13
C THR A 113 -1.60 -15.36 3.60
N ILE A 114 -2.77 -14.73 3.83
CA ILE A 114 -3.22 -14.39 5.18
C ILE A 114 -3.34 -15.65 6.06
N ALA A 115 -3.86 -16.75 5.51
CA ALA A 115 -3.98 -18.02 6.25
C ALA A 115 -2.63 -18.62 6.64
N LEU A 116 -1.56 -18.33 5.86
CA LEU A 116 -0.22 -18.84 6.16
C LEU A 116 0.50 -17.96 7.20
N VAL A 117 0.44 -16.61 7.07
CA VAL A 117 1.30 -15.71 7.85
C VAL A 117 0.55 -14.63 8.65
N GLY A 118 -0.78 -14.58 8.55
CA GLY A 118 -1.58 -13.48 9.09
C GLY A 118 -1.60 -12.25 8.17
N ILE A 119 -2.57 -11.36 8.37
CA ILE A 119 -2.82 -10.24 7.45
C ILE A 119 -1.66 -9.24 7.41
N GLU A 120 -1.07 -8.90 8.55
CA GLU A 120 0.03 -7.93 8.65
C GLU A 120 1.27 -8.37 7.86
N ALA A 121 1.67 -9.64 8.00
CA ALA A 121 2.83 -10.16 7.29
C ALA A 121 2.54 -10.40 5.81
N SER A 122 1.30 -10.77 5.44
CA SER A 122 0.86 -10.87 4.04
C SER A 122 0.90 -9.51 3.35
N ASN A 123 0.42 -8.44 4.02
CA ASN A 123 0.52 -7.07 3.54
C ASN A 123 1.97 -6.57 3.49
N GLY A 124 2.82 -7.00 4.45
CA GLY A 124 4.26 -6.75 4.40
C GLY A 124 4.93 -7.34 3.16
N ALA A 125 4.59 -8.57 2.79
CA ALA A 125 5.08 -9.18 1.55
C ALA A 125 4.64 -8.38 0.30
N MET A 126 3.39 -7.91 0.26
CA MET A 126 2.88 -7.09 -0.84
C MET A 126 3.57 -5.73 -0.90
N LEU A 127 3.88 -5.12 0.25
CA LEU A 127 4.63 -3.87 0.32
C LEU A 127 6.03 -4.02 -0.29
N MET A 128 6.75 -5.08 0.06
CA MET A 128 8.06 -5.38 -0.53
C MET A 128 7.97 -5.65 -2.02
N LEU A 129 6.91 -6.33 -2.49
CA LEU A 129 6.67 -6.49 -3.93
C LEU A 129 6.47 -5.12 -4.60
N THR A 130 5.68 -4.22 -3.99
CA THR A 130 5.45 -2.86 -4.51
C THR A 130 6.75 -2.08 -4.67
N HIS A 131 7.71 -2.28 -3.76
CA HIS A 131 9.02 -1.58 -3.79
C HIS A 131 10.08 -2.33 -4.61
N SER A 132 9.79 -3.52 -5.09
CA SER A 132 10.73 -4.27 -5.90
C SER A 132 11.20 -3.48 -7.14
N PRO A 133 12.50 -3.46 -7.44
CA PRO A 133 13.02 -2.93 -8.70
C PRO A 133 12.84 -3.91 -9.88
N ASP A 134 12.39 -5.14 -9.61
CA ASP A 134 12.22 -6.18 -10.63
C ASP A 134 10.78 -6.18 -11.15
N HIS A 135 10.53 -5.31 -12.12
CA HIS A 135 9.23 -5.16 -12.75
C HIS A 135 8.77 -6.41 -13.53
N GLU A 136 9.70 -7.15 -14.09
CA GLU A 136 9.35 -8.39 -14.81
C GLU A 136 8.77 -9.42 -13.84
N TRP A 137 9.42 -9.61 -12.71
CA TRP A 137 8.93 -10.49 -11.66
C TRP A 137 7.61 -10.00 -11.06
N GLN A 138 7.45 -8.69 -10.80
CA GLN A 138 6.18 -8.12 -10.34
C GLN A 138 5.04 -8.50 -11.30
N ARG A 139 5.23 -8.25 -12.61
CA ARG A 139 4.22 -8.58 -13.63
C ARG A 139 3.92 -10.07 -13.72
N SER A 140 4.93 -10.93 -13.57
CA SER A 140 4.73 -12.38 -13.63
C SER A 140 3.82 -12.92 -12.54
N LEU A 141 3.68 -12.20 -11.42
CA LEU A 141 2.85 -12.58 -10.29
C LEU A 141 1.41 -12.05 -10.36
N LEU A 142 1.12 -11.01 -11.16
CA LEU A 142 -0.15 -10.28 -11.09
C LEU A 142 -1.37 -11.19 -11.24
N THR A 143 -1.41 -12.07 -12.24
CA THR A 143 -2.55 -12.98 -12.47
C THR A 143 -2.79 -13.89 -11.28
N GLN A 144 -1.73 -14.44 -10.69
CA GLN A 144 -1.84 -15.26 -9.49
C GLN A 144 -2.36 -14.47 -8.29
N LEU A 145 -1.84 -13.25 -8.09
CA LEU A 145 -2.21 -12.39 -6.98
C LEU A 145 -3.66 -11.89 -7.10
N GLU A 146 -4.11 -11.55 -8.30
CA GLU A 146 -5.53 -11.21 -8.55
C GLU A 146 -6.44 -12.37 -8.15
N GLY A 147 -6.14 -13.61 -8.55
CA GLY A 147 -6.90 -14.79 -8.12
C GLY A 147 -6.87 -15.05 -6.61
N LEU A 148 -5.77 -14.74 -5.92
CA LEU A 148 -5.70 -14.81 -4.46
C LEU A 148 -6.54 -13.71 -3.79
N ALA A 149 -6.54 -12.49 -4.34
CA ALA A 149 -7.37 -11.38 -3.85
C ALA A 149 -8.86 -11.66 -4.04
N ASP A 150 -9.27 -12.14 -5.21
CA ASP A 150 -10.66 -12.48 -5.54
C ASP A 150 -11.22 -13.55 -4.59
N THR A 151 -10.38 -14.48 -4.17
CA THR A 151 -10.75 -15.51 -3.20
C THR A 151 -10.54 -15.10 -1.75
N GLY A 152 -10.09 -13.84 -1.50
CA GLY A 152 -9.82 -13.27 -0.18
C GLY A 152 -8.74 -14.00 0.61
N LYS A 153 -7.74 -14.53 -0.09
CA LYS A 153 -6.54 -15.11 0.52
C LYS A 153 -5.46 -14.07 0.79
N ILE A 154 -5.55 -12.92 0.13
CA ILE A 154 -4.74 -11.72 0.36
C ILE A 154 -5.63 -10.48 0.37
N ASP A 155 -5.10 -9.36 0.84
CA ASP A 155 -5.77 -8.07 0.83
C ASP A 155 -5.63 -7.41 -0.57
N GLY A 156 -6.78 -7.18 -1.23
CA GLY A 156 -6.81 -6.56 -2.56
C GLY A 156 -6.34 -5.11 -2.59
N SER A 157 -6.43 -4.38 -1.46
CA SER A 157 -5.99 -2.98 -1.40
C SER A 157 -4.50 -2.82 -1.61
N SER A 158 -3.71 -3.72 -1.02
CA SER A 158 -2.26 -3.75 -1.19
C SER A 158 -1.86 -4.14 -2.62
N LEU A 159 -2.59 -5.08 -3.24
CA LEU A 159 -2.34 -5.48 -4.63
C LEU A 159 -2.64 -4.35 -5.63
N ALA A 160 -3.65 -3.53 -5.38
CA ALA A 160 -4.01 -2.40 -6.24
C ALA A 160 -2.85 -1.41 -6.45
N LEU A 161 -1.97 -1.23 -5.45
CA LEU A 161 -0.78 -0.38 -5.55
C LEU A 161 0.23 -0.97 -6.55
N VAL A 162 0.44 -2.28 -6.52
CA VAL A 162 1.35 -2.97 -7.47
C VAL A 162 0.81 -2.87 -8.89
N ILE A 163 -0.49 -3.14 -9.09
CA ILE A 163 -1.14 -3.07 -10.41
C ILE A 163 -0.97 -1.67 -11.02
N ASP A 164 -1.31 -0.62 -10.27
CA ASP A 164 -1.21 0.75 -10.77
C ASP A 164 0.24 1.16 -11.05
N LYS A 165 1.19 0.76 -10.19
CA LYS A 165 2.61 1.02 -10.41
C LYS A 165 3.09 0.40 -11.72
N GLU A 166 2.73 -0.85 -11.98
CA GLU A 166 3.11 -1.54 -13.21
C GLU A 166 2.46 -0.91 -14.45
N LEU A 167 1.16 -0.58 -14.39
CA LEU A 167 0.48 0.12 -15.47
C LEU A 167 1.17 1.46 -15.81
N VAL A 168 1.49 2.25 -14.78
CA VAL A 168 2.18 3.53 -14.96
C VAL A 168 3.60 3.34 -15.50
N SER A 169 4.33 2.29 -15.07
CA SER A 169 5.67 1.98 -15.60
C SER A 169 5.66 1.64 -17.09
N GLU A 170 4.54 1.10 -17.58
CA GLU A 170 4.30 0.82 -19.00
C GLU A 170 3.72 2.00 -19.78
N GLY A 171 3.57 3.19 -19.15
CA GLY A 171 2.96 4.35 -19.78
C GLY A 171 1.45 4.25 -19.93
N LYS A 172 0.80 3.33 -19.23
CA LYS A 172 -0.65 3.12 -19.24
C LYS A 172 -1.34 3.92 -18.14
N LEU A 173 -2.63 4.19 -18.33
CA LEU A 173 -3.50 4.75 -17.29
C LEU A 173 -3.64 3.75 -16.15
N GLN A 174 -3.66 4.25 -14.92
CA GLN A 174 -3.85 3.41 -13.75
C GLN A 174 -5.31 3.01 -13.56
N ARG A 175 -5.54 1.92 -12.83
CA ARG A 175 -6.88 1.35 -12.60
C ARG A 175 -7.54 1.91 -11.34
N TYR A 176 -6.76 2.13 -10.29
CA TYR A 176 -7.25 2.45 -8.94
C TYR A 176 -6.85 3.85 -8.44
N GLY A 177 -6.02 4.61 -9.16
CA GLY A 177 -5.63 5.95 -8.78
C GLY A 177 -4.69 6.01 -7.57
N THR A 178 -3.78 5.05 -7.43
CA THR A 178 -2.86 4.97 -6.29
C THR A 178 -1.54 5.69 -6.52
N GLN A 179 -1.21 6.03 -7.78
CA GLN A 179 0.07 6.61 -8.15
C GLN A 179 -0.05 8.12 -8.41
N PHE A 180 0.89 8.86 -7.84
CA PHE A 180 1.01 10.31 -7.94
C PHE A 180 2.42 10.68 -8.36
N LYS A 181 2.60 11.87 -8.90
CA LYS A 181 3.92 12.42 -9.15
C LYS A 181 3.98 13.89 -8.74
N MET A 182 5.17 14.38 -8.41
CA MET A 182 5.37 15.77 -8.08
C MET A 182 5.24 16.65 -9.32
N LEU A 183 4.40 17.69 -9.23
CA LEU A 183 4.20 18.71 -10.23
C LEU A 183 4.14 20.07 -9.51
N ASP A 184 5.06 20.96 -9.81
CA ASP A 184 5.10 22.31 -9.24
C ASP A 184 5.04 22.36 -7.70
N GLY A 185 5.64 21.37 -7.02
CA GLY A 185 5.64 21.25 -5.55
C GLY A 185 4.37 20.63 -4.96
N GLU A 186 3.41 20.22 -5.76
CA GLU A 186 2.19 19.52 -5.35
C GLU A 186 2.18 18.07 -5.84
N MET A 187 1.41 17.20 -5.19
CA MET A 187 1.17 15.82 -5.64
C MET A 187 0.06 15.82 -6.69
N ALA A 188 0.36 15.49 -7.93
CA ALA A 188 -0.60 15.34 -9.01
C ALA A 188 -0.89 13.87 -9.28
N MET A 189 -2.18 13.49 -9.33
CA MET A 189 -2.59 12.13 -9.65
C MET A 189 -2.28 11.81 -11.10
N ILE A 190 -1.69 10.64 -11.35
CA ILE A 190 -1.53 10.13 -12.72
C ILE A 190 -2.91 9.67 -13.22
N GLY A 191 -3.19 9.88 -14.50
CA GLY A 191 -4.49 9.60 -15.10
C GLY A 191 -4.98 8.17 -14.89
N VAL A 192 -6.27 8.02 -14.67
CA VAL A 192 -6.94 6.73 -14.48
C VAL A 192 -7.79 6.36 -15.68
N GLU A 193 -7.94 5.06 -15.94
CA GLU A 193 -8.97 4.55 -16.84
C GLU A 193 -10.35 4.76 -16.22
N ASP A 194 -11.34 5.16 -17.00
CA ASP A 194 -12.72 5.40 -16.54
C ASP A 194 -12.80 6.14 -15.19
N PRO A 195 -12.61 7.47 -15.14
CA PRO A 195 -12.68 8.23 -13.89
C PRO A 195 -14.04 8.14 -13.19
N ALA A 196 -15.14 7.97 -13.94
CA ALA A 196 -16.49 7.91 -13.39
C ALA A 196 -16.71 6.65 -12.53
N GLY A 197 -16.12 5.52 -12.90
CA GLY A 197 -16.20 4.26 -12.17
C GLY A 197 -15.12 4.07 -11.10
N LEU A 198 -14.25 5.06 -10.87
CA LEU A 198 -13.07 4.90 -10.02
C LEU A 198 -13.41 4.47 -8.60
N ASP A 199 -14.31 5.18 -7.90
CA ASP A 199 -14.63 4.87 -6.51
C ASP A 199 -15.32 3.50 -6.36
N ALA A 200 -16.13 3.10 -7.34
CA ALA A 200 -16.72 1.77 -7.37
C ALA A 200 -15.67 0.65 -7.52
N ARG A 201 -14.62 0.87 -8.36
CA ARG A 201 -13.50 -0.07 -8.48
C ARG A 201 -12.68 -0.12 -7.20
N ARG A 202 -12.40 1.04 -6.60
CA ARG A 202 -11.67 1.16 -5.34
C ARG A 202 -12.37 0.39 -4.21
N ALA A 203 -13.67 0.57 -4.07
CA ALA A 203 -14.47 -0.13 -3.04
C ALA A 203 -14.39 -1.66 -3.17
N LYS A 204 -14.31 -2.22 -4.39
CA LYS A 204 -14.20 -3.68 -4.61
C LYS A 204 -12.92 -4.27 -4.03
N VAL A 205 -11.83 -3.50 -4.00
CA VAL A 205 -10.50 -3.93 -3.50
C VAL A 205 -10.15 -3.30 -2.15
N PHE A 206 -11.13 -2.90 -1.36
CA PHE A 206 -10.97 -2.33 -0.01
C PHE A 206 -10.19 -1.00 0.04
N LEU A 207 -10.17 -0.24 -1.03
CA LEU A 207 -9.62 1.12 -1.03
C LEU A 207 -10.67 2.16 -0.63
N SER A 208 -10.26 3.17 0.13
CA SER A 208 -11.10 4.34 0.44
C SER A 208 -11.49 5.10 -0.82
N PRO A 209 -12.59 5.86 -0.82
CA PRO A 209 -12.92 6.78 -1.92
C PRO A 209 -11.76 7.71 -2.24
N MET A 210 -11.64 8.12 -3.50
CA MET A 210 -10.48 8.88 -3.99
C MET A 210 -10.25 10.18 -3.22
N GLU A 211 -11.31 10.89 -2.87
CA GLU A 211 -11.19 12.16 -2.15
C GLU A 211 -10.65 11.97 -0.72
N ALA A 212 -11.11 10.94 -0.01
CA ALA A 212 -10.58 10.57 1.30
C ALA A 212 -9.10 10.13 1.21
N TYR A 213 -8.75 9.42 0.13
CA TYR A 213 -7.36 9.02 -0.11
C TYR A 213 -6.43 10.21 -0.35
N LYS A 214 -6.85 11.20 -1.17
CA LYS A 214 -6.10 12.44 -1.40
C LYS A 214 -5.89 13.23 -0.11
N GLN A 215 -6.92 13.35 0.73
CA GLN A 215 -6.82 14.03 2.02
C GLN A 215 -5.81 13.32 2.94
N ARG A 216 -5.83 11.98 2.99
CA ARG A 216 -4.85 11.19 3.74
C ARG A 216 -3.43 11.42 3.24
N LEU A 217 -3.21 11.42 1.92
CA LEU A 217 -1.90 11.70 1.33
C LEU A 217 -1.41 13.11 1.67
N ALA A 218 -2.28 14.11 1.54
CA ALA A 218 -1.96 15.51 1.88
C ALA A 218 -1.52 15.63 3.35
N SER A 219 -2.24 14.99 4.26
CA SER A 219 -1.91 14.97 5.68
C SER A 219 -0.60 14.23 5.97
N MET A 220 -0.41 13.04 5.37
CA MET A 220 0.77 12.19 5.61
C MET A 220 2.07 12.83 5.14
N TYR A 221 2.05 13.42 3.94
CA TYR A 221 3.25 13.99 3.33
C TYR A 221 3.39 15.50 3.57
N HIS A 222 2.42 16.14 4.23
CA HIS A 222 2.36 17.60 4.41
C HIS A 222 2.47 18.36 3.06
N LEU A 223 1.88 17.80 2.02
CA LEU A 223 1.87 18.33 0.66
C LEU A 223 0.43 18.56 0.18
N LYS A 224 0.26 19.55 -0.67
CA LYS A 224 -1.03 19.74 -1.36
C LYS A 224 -1.19 18.70 -2.46
N VAL A 225 -2.43 18.24 -2.66
CA VAL A 225 -2.80 17.45 -3.83
C VAL A 225 -3.32 18.39 -4.90
N SER A 226 -2.66 18.36 -6.05
CA SER A 226 -3.03 19.17 -7.21
C SER A 226 -4.37 18.71 -7.81
N PRO A 227 -5.24 19.61 -8.25
CA PRO A 227 -6.41 19.26 -9.05
C PRO A 227 -6.05 18.79 -10.47
N LYS A 228 -4.80 19.03 -10.92
CA LYS A 228 -4.32 18.59 -12.23
C LYS A 228 -4.12 17.09 -12.27
N ILE A 229 -4.54 16.48 -13.38
CA ILE A 229 -4.26 15.07 -13.71
C ILE A 229 -3.10 15.08 -14.70
N VAL A 230 -2.10 14.25 -14.45
CA VAL A 230 -0.92 14.13 -15.30
C VAL A 230 -0.95 12.83 -16.10
N SER A 231 -0.41 12.87 -17.30
CA SER A 231 -0.26 11.65 -18.10
C SER A 231 0.75 10.71 -17.48
N PRO A 232 0.55 9.37 -17.60
CA PRO A 232 1.59 8.41 -17.32
C PRO A 232 2.81 8.75 -18.20
N GLY A 233 4.02 8.60 -17.64
CA GLY A 233 5.25 8.89 -18.36
C GLY A 233 5.41 8.00 -19.60
N ASN A 234 6.22 8.44 -20.54
CA ASN A 234 6.58 7.59 -21.69
C ASN A 234 7.60 6.54 -21.21
N PRO A 235 7.35 5.23 -21.33
CA PRO A 235 8.32 4.22 -20.96
C PRO A 235 9.55 4.37 -21.87
N GLY A 236 10.65 4.92 -21.35
CA GLY A 236 11.90 5.10 -22.10
C GLY A 236 12.46 6.52 -22.19
N LYS A 237 11.94 7.45 -21.42
CA LYS A 237 12.58 8.77 -21.21
C LYS A 237 13.02 8.98 -19.78
#